data_a407e2b72f64ba263906c4733d72adb0
#
_entry.id   a407e2b72f64ba263906c4733d72adb0
#
_cell.length_a   1.000
_cell.length_b   1.000
_cell.length_c   1.000
_cell.angle_alpha   90.00
_cell.angle_beta   90.00
_cell.angle_gamma   90.00
#
_symmetry.space_group_name_H-M   'P 1'
#
loop_
_entity.id
_entity.type
_entity.pdbx_description
1 polymer ?
#
loop_
_entity_poly.entity_id
_entity_poly.type
_entity_poly.pdbx_seq_one_letter_code
_entity_poly.pdbx_strand_id
1 'polypeptide(L)'
;MIFSLYPLLPDHPPAEELQELVTSLFMSGFVKLGKIFDLNRSFDMWLIDKVFQGVGKRDRKLYAQHPVCFCNVSEPYDKKKRAARYHFTQCPNAEFAKKHDLMQVLPLLSNSDYWGMSQLHGALLRRGTCGNAGRCNYCVVGSENSMAKEYEIIKEEAGFLASRKIEK
;
A
#
# COMPACT_ATOMS: atom_id res chain seq x y z
N MET A 1 -5.59 -10.09 11.85
CA MET A 1 -7.03 -10.47 11.75
C MET A 1 -7.32 -11.31 10.50
N ILE A 2 -7.08 -10.82 9.27
CA ILE A 2 -7.45 -11.61 8.06
C ILE A 2 -6.68 -12.92 7.95
N PHE A 3 -5.37 -12.94 8.22
CA PHE A 3 -4.55 -14.15 8.25
C PHE A 3 -4.96 -15.15 9.31
N SER A 4 -5.54 -14.70 10.42
CA SER A 4 -6.01 -15.58 11.49
C SER A 4 -7.39 -16.16 11.18
N LEU A 5 -8.18 -15.49 10.37
CA LEU A 5 -9.52 -15.91 9.99
C LEU A 5 -9.53 -16.82 8.76
N TYR A 6 -8.66 -16.55 7.78
CA TYR A 6 -8.65 -17.28 6.52
C TYR A 6 -8.53 -18.81 6.69
N PRO A 7 -7.64 -19.35 7.55
CA PRO A 7 -7.57 -20.79 7.78
C PRO A 7 -8.81 -21.40 8.44
N LEU A 8 -9.67 -20.56 9.04
CA LEU A 8 -10.91 -20.99 9.69
C LEU A 8 -12.13 -20.93 8.78
N LEU A 9 -11.98 -20.37 7.58
CA LEU A 9 -13.06 -20.32 6.61
C LEU A 9 -13.27 -21.72 5.99
N PRO A 10 -14.53 -22.21 5.94
CA PRO A 10 -14.82 -23.42 5.21
C PRO A 10 -14.48 -23.22 3.74
N ASP A 11 -13.95 -24.27 3.11
CA ASP A 11 -13.63 -24.35 1.69
C ASP A 11 -12.55 -23.37 1.18
N HIS A 12 -11.88 -22.61 2.07
CA HIS A 12 -10.83 -21.63 1.74
C HIS A 12 -11.17 -20.83 0.46
N PRO A 13 -12.17 -19.94 0.51
CA PRO A 13 -12.67 -19.25 -0.68
C PRO A 13 -11.54 -18.54 -1.44
N PRO A 14 -11.63 -18.44 -2.77
CA PRO A 14 -10.64 -17.74 -3.58
C PRO A 14 -10.35 -16.34 -3.05
N ALA A 15 -9.11 -15.91 -3.15
CA ALA A 15 -8.69 -14.59 -2.66
C ALA A 15 -9.53 -13.46 -3.28
N GLU A 16 -9.94 -13.61 -4.54
CA GLU A 16 -10.77 -12.65 -5.27
C GLU A 16 -12.12 -12.40 -4.59
N GLU A 17 -12.78 -13.44 -4.10
CA GLU A 17 -14.08 -13.31 -3.40
C GLU A 17 -13.96 -12.55 -2.09
N LEU A 18 -12.81 -12.67 -1.43
CA LEU A 18 -12.52 -11.95 -0.19
C LEU A 18 -12.06 -10.51 -0.42
N GLN A 19 -11.62 -10.17 -1.66
CA GLN A 19 -11.06 -8.86 -1.96
C GLN A 19 -12.07 -7.73 -1.70
N GLU A 20 -13.32 -7.90 -2.12
CA GLU A 20 -14.37 -6.90 -1.91
C GLU A 20 -14.66 -6.69 -0.43
N LEU A 21 -14.76 -7.78 0.34
CA LEU A 21 -14.98 -7.72 1.78
C LEU A 21 -13.82 -7.00 2.48
N VAL A 22 -12.58 -7.39 2.18
CA VAL A 22 -11.38 -6.77 2.75
C VAL A 22 -11.32 -5.30 2.38
N THR A 23 -11.57 -4.97 1.12
CA THR A 23 -11.59 -3.59 0.63
C THR A 23 -12.65 -2.78 1.36
N SER A 24 -13.87 -3.26 1.48
CA SER A 24 -14.95 -2.54 2.16
C SER A 24 -14.65 -2.26 3.63
N LEU A 25 -14.07 -3.23 4.33
CA LEU A 25 -13.70 -3.09 5.75
C LEU A 25 -12.57 -2.06 5.96
N PHE A 26 -11.53 -2.11 5.12
CA PHE A 26 -10.37 -1.22 5.26
C PHE A 26 -10.61 0.16 4.66
N MET A 27 -11.47 0.29 3.63
CA MET A 27 -11.63 1.52 2.87
C MET A 27 -12.71 2.45 3.36
N SER A 28 -13.58 2.03 4.29
CA SER A 28 -14.66 2.89 4.82
C SER A 28 -14.15 4.23 5.38
N GLY A 29 -12.99 4.22 6.02
CA GLY A 29 -12.31 5.42 6.50
C GLY A 29 -11.77 6.30 5.37
N PHE A 30 -11.18 5.70 4.34
CA PHE A 30 -10.63 6.43 3.19
C PHE A 30 -11.71 7.10 2.36
N VAL A 31 -12.87 6.47 2.18
CA VAL A 31 -14.03 7.08 1.50
C VAL A 31 -14.48 8.36 2.22
N LYS A 32 -14.50 8.35 3.55
CA LYS A 32 -14.84 9.56 4.33
C LYS A 32 -13.77 10.63 4.21
N LEU A 33 -12.50 10.24 4.27
CA LEU A 33 -11.36 11.16 4.12
C LEU A 33 -11.32 11.78 2.71
N GLY A 34 -11.62 11.02 1.67
CA GLY A 34 -11.62 11.50 0.28
C GLY A 34 -12.68 12.58 -0.02
N LYS A 35 -13.67 12.76 0.86
CA LYS A 35 -14.61 13.90 0.78
C LYS A 35 -13.97 15.23 1.18
N ILE A 36 -12.85 15.18 1.91
CA ILE A 36 -12.17 16.35 2.49
C ILE A 36 -10.80 16.52 1.82
N PHE A 37 -10.06 15.41 1.64
CA PHE A 37 -8.72 15.38 1.06
C PHE A 37 -8.76 15.08 -0.42
N ASP A 38 -7.97 15.84 -1.19
CA ASP A 38 -7.75 15.63 -2.61
C ASP A 38 -6.24 15.72 -2.91
N LEU A 39 -5.60 14.58 -3.15
CA LEU A 39 -4.15 14.51 -3.38
C LEU A 39 -3.69 15.20 -4.69
N ASN A 40 -4.60 15.69 -5.53
CA ASN A 40 -4.28 16.59 -6.62
C ASN A 40 -3.94 18.00 -6.13
N ARG A 41 -4.37 18.37 -4.91
CA ARG A 41 -4.02 19.64 -4.27
C ARG A 41 -2.64 19.55 -3.63
N SER A 42 -1.79 20.52 -3.89
CA SER A 42 -0.40 20.53 -3.39
C SER A 42 -0.32 20.53 -1.87
N PHE A 43 -1.26 21.19 -1.18
CA PHE A 43 -1.31 21.22 0.27
C PHE A 43 -1.66 19.85 0.85
N ASP A 44 -2.68 19.18 0.32
CA ASP A 44 -3.14 17.87 0.80
C ASP A 44 -2.06 16.80 0.56
N MET A 45 -1.38 16.85 -0.60
CA MET A 45 -0.24 15.98 -0.90
C MET A 45 0.93 16.23 0.06
N TRP A 46 1.24 17.47 0.38
CA TRP A 46 2.26 17.79 1.38
C TRP A 46 1.86 17.30 2.77
N LEU A 47 0.58 17.45 3.14
CA LEU A 47 0.09 17.01 4.44
C LEU A 47 0.17 15.48 4.59
N ILE A 48 -0.25 14.73 3.58
CA ILE A 48 -0.15 13.25 3.62
C ILE A 48 1.32 12.80 3.68
N ASP A 49 2.23 13.49 3.01
CA ASP A 49 3.67 13.23 3.14
C ASP A 49 4.14 13.41 4.60
N LYS A 50 3.68 14.46 5.30
CA LYS A 50 4.00 14.66 6.72
C LYS A 50 3.46 13.54 7.61
N VAL A 51 2.25 13.06 7.30
CA VAL A 51 1.67 11.89 7.99
C VAL A 51 2.55 10.67 7.76
N PHE A 52 2.95 10.36 6.52
CA PHE A 52 3.84 9.23 6.21
C PHE A 52 5.20 9.35 6.90
N GLN A 53 5.79 10.54 6.93
CA GLN A 53 7.04 10.78 7.66
C GLN A 53 6.88 10.54 9.17
N GLY A 54 5.76 10.97 9.77
CA GLY A 54 5.44 10.73 11.17
C GLY A 54 5.28 9.25 11.49
N VAL A 55 4.50 8.54 10.67
CA VAL A 55 4.33 7.08 10.77
C VAL A 55 5.68 6.39 10.61
N GLY A 56 6.47 6.75 9.62
CA GLY A 56 7.79 6.16 9.39
C GLY A 56 8.76 6.35 10.58
N LYS A 57 8.74 7.51 11.23
CA LYS A 57 9.54 7.73 12.46
C LYS A 57 9.09 6.83 13.60
N ARG A 58 7.77 6.70 13.81
CA ARG A 58 7.20 5.82 14.83
C ARG A 58 7.55 4.36 14.56
N ASP A 59 7.37 3.91 13.34
CA ASP A 59 7.60 2.52 12.94
C ASP A 59 9.07 2.14 13.12
N ARG A 60 10.02 3.00 12.72
CA ARG A 60 11.45 2.76 12.97
C ARG A 60 11.79 2.68 14.44
N LYS A 61 11.18 3.53 15.29
CA LYS A 61 11.37 3.47 16.74
C LYS A 61 10.86 2.15 17.31
N LEU A 62 9.69 1.69 16.87
CA LEU A 62 9.13 0.41 17.27
C LEU A 62 9.97 -0.75 16.77
N TYR A 63 10.43 -0.71 15.53
CA TYR A 63 11.29 -1.73 14.94
C TYR A 63 12.62 -1.87 15.68
N ALA A 64 13.22 -0.76 16.12
CA ALA A 64 14.45 -0.79 16.91
C ALA A 64 14.27 -1.51 18.27
N GLN A 65 13.08 -1.49 18.84
CA GLN A 65 12.73 -2.18 20.08
C GLN A 65 12.22 -3.61 19.83
N HIS A 66 11.50 -3.80 18.72
CA HIS A 66 10.83 -5.03 18.34
C HIS A 66 11.04 -5.29 16.85
N PRO A 67 12.09 -6.05 16.46
CA PRO A 67 12.44 -6.30 15.04
C PRO A 67 11.38 -7.05 14.22
N VAL A 68 10.28 -7.44 14.84
CA VAL A 68 9.12 -8.06 14.19
C VAL A 68 8.10 -7.01 13.69
N CYS A 69 8.28 -5.73 14.03
CA CYS A 69 7.40 -4.65 13.62
C CYS A 69 7.72 -4.15 12.19
N PHE A 70 6.87 -3.27 11.67
CA PHE A 70 7.15 -2.59 10.39
C PHE A 70 8.44 -1.76 10.49
N CYS A 71 9.29 -1.86 9.48
CA CYS A 71 10.37 -0.92 9.26
C CYS A 71 10.05 -0.05 8.05
N ASN A 72 9.58 1.16 8.30
CA ASN A 72 9.14 2.12 7.30
C ASN A 72 10.16 3.27 7.19
N VAL A 73 10.66 3.50 6.00
CA VAL A 73 11.60 4.58 5.68
C VAL A 73 10.95 5.54 4.70
N SER A 74 10.71 6.77 5.14
CA SER A 74 10.16 7.84 4.29
C SER A 74 11.28 8.65 3.66
N GLU A 75 11.12 9.02 2.40
CA GLU A 75 12.01 9.91 1.67
C GLU A 75 11.56 11.37 1.85
N PRO A 76 12.44 12.36 1.59
CA PRO A 76 12.06 13.75 1.56
C PRO A 76 10.98 14.00 0.50
N TYR A 77 10.02 14.89 0.81
CA TYR A 77 8.97 15.27 -0.12
C TYR A 77 9.53 15.87 -1.42
N ASP A 78 9.15 15.29 -2.54
CA ASP A 78 9.51 15.82 -3.87
C ASP A 78 8.53 16.93 -4.29
N LYS A 79 8.89 18.17 -3.99
CA LYS A 79 8.07 19.35 -4.30
C LYS A 79 7.85 19.52 -5.82
N LYS A 80 8.85 19.20 -6.65
CA LYS A 80 8.76 19.36 -8.11
C LYS A 80 7.76 18.39 -8.72
N LYS A 81 7.82 17.14 -8.28
CA LYS A 81 6.92 16.07 -8.75
C LYS A 81 5.64 15.97 -7.93
N ARG A 82 5.53 16.71 -6.84
CA ARG A 82 4.43 16.61 -5.87
C ARG A 82 4.19 15.14 -5.48
N ALA A 83 5.26 14.47 -5.03
CA ALA A 83 5.27 13.05 -4.74
C ALA A 83 5.75 12.76 -3.32
N ALA A 84 5.02 11.92 -2.60
CA ALA A 84 5.41 11.36 -1.32
C ALA A 84 5.95 9.95 -1.56
N ARG A 85 7.17 9.66 -1.05
CA ARG A 85 7.80 8.35 -1.21
C ARG A 85 8.17 7.76 0.12
N TYR A 86 7.94 6.47 0.24
CA TYR A 86 8.36 5.67 1.38
C TYR A 86 8.51 4.21 0.97
N HIS A 87 9.22 3.44 1.79
CA HIS A 87 9.35 2.02 1.55
C HIS A 87 9.41 1.24 2.87
N PHE A 88 8.90 0.02 2.85
CA PHE A 88 9.06 -0.93 3.94
C PHE A 88 10.18 -1.90 3.59
N THR A 89 11.16 -2.02 4.49
CA THR A 89 12.21 -3.05 4.43
C THR A 89 11.85 -4.27 5.26
N GLN A 90 10.89 -4.12 6.18
CA GLN A 90 10.31 -5.18 7.00
C GLN A 90 8.80 -5.01 7.03
N CYS A 91 8.09 -6.10 6.76
CA CYS A 91 6.63 -6.16 6.77
C CYS A 91 6.16 -7.40 7.55
N PRO A 92 5.61 -7.22 8.77
CA PRO A 92 5.10 -8.33 9.58
C PRO A 92 4.08 -9.20 8.86
N ASN A 93 3.24 -8.59 8.01
CA ASN A 93 2.24 -9.33 7.24
C ASN A 93 2.89 -10.30 6.24
N ALA A 94 3.95 -9.85 5.55
CA ALA A 94 4.67 -10.69 4.60
C ALA A 94 5.42 -11.82 5.31
N GLU A 95 6.09 -11.51 6.43
CA GLU A 95 6.79 -12.54 7.22
C GLU A 95 5.81 -13.57 7.81
N PHE A 96 4.67 -13.12 8.33
CA PHE A 96 3.64 -14.01 8.83
C PHE A 96 3.07 -14.90 7.72
N ALA A 97 2.75 -14.31 6.55
CA ALA A 97 2.23 -15.05 5.41
C ALA A 97 3.21 -16.12 4.92
N LYS A 98 4.50 -15.79 4.82
CA LYS A 98 5.56 -16.74 4.47
C LYS A 98 5.67 -17.89 5.48
N LYS A 99 5.66 -17.55 6.79
CA LYS A 99 5.81 -18.53 7.87
C LYS A 99 4.64 -19.52 7.96
N HIS A 100 3.46 -19.12 7.53
CA HIS A 100 2.23 -19.89 7.68
C HIS A 100 1.60 -20.34 6.35
N ASP A 101 2.36 -20.32 5.25
CA ASP A 101 1.90 -20.72 3.91
C ASP A 101 0.63 -19.99 3.45
N LEU A 102 0.52 -18.69 3.81
CA LEU A 102 -0.61 -17.81 3.50
C LEU A 102 -0.27 -16.75 2.43
N MET A 103 0.72 -17.03 1.58
CA MET A 103 1.17 -16.07 0.55
C MET A 103 0.08 -15.72 -0.45
N GLN A 104 -0.85 -16.63 -0.74
CA GLN A 104 -2.01 -16.38 -1.61
C GLN A 104 -3.01 -15.36 -1.01
N VAL A 105 -2.97 -15.15 0.31
CA VAL A 105 -3.85 -14.19 1.01
C VAL A 105 -3.20 -12.80 1.12
N LEU A 106 -1.88 -12.72 1.05
CA LEU A 106 -1.14 -11.46 1.22
C LEU A 106 -1.53 -10.38 0.19
N PRO A 107 -1.81 -10.69 -1.09
CA PRO A 107 -2.28 -9.70 -2.06
C PRO A 107 -3.54 -8.96 -1.64
N LEU A 108 -4.48 -9.62 -0.91
CA LEU A 108 -5.70 -8.98 -0.41
C LEU A 108 -5.41 -7.72 0.42
N LEU A 109 -4.40 -7.81 1.30
CA LEU A 109 -3.98 -6.68 2.12
C LEU A 109 -3.14 -5.68 1.33
N SER A 110 -2.16 -6.19 0.55
CA SER A 110 -1.25 -5.32 -0.19
C SER A 110 -1.94 -4.51 -1.29
N ASN A 111 -2.94 -5.11 -1.96
CA ASN A 111 -3.64 -4.44 -3.05
C ASN A 111 -4.63 -3.38 -2.56
N SER A 112 -5.09 -3.49 -1.30
CA SER A 112 -5.97 -2.49 -0.71
C SER A 112 -5.35 -1.09 -0.65
N ASP A 113 -4.01 -0.98 -0.67
CA ASP A 113 -3.30 0.30 -0.72
C ASP A 113 -3.64 1.10 -1.99
N TYR A 114 -3.80 0.45 -3.13
CA TYR A 114 -4.23 1.10 -4.38
C TYR A 114 -5.62 1.72 -4.24
N TRP A 115 -6.55 0.97 -3.65
CA TRP A 115 -7.90 1.44 -3.38
C TRP A 115 -7.91 2.62 -2.40
N GLY A 116 -7.13 2.51 -1.32
CA GLY A 116 -7.01 3.59 -0.34
C GLY A 116 -6.55 4.89 -0.99
N MET A 117 -5.52 4.85 -1.81
CA MET A 117 -5.02 6.04 -2.49
C MET A 117 -6.01 6.58 -3.52
N SER A 118 -6.72 5.72 -4.26
CA SER A 118 -7.74 6.18 -5.22
C SER A 118 -8.90 6.92 -4.56
N GLN A 119 -9.32 6.52 -3.36
CA GLN A 119 -10.35 7.23 -2.60
C GLN A 119 -9.92 8.65 -2.18
N LEU A 120 -8.61 8.92 -2.10
CA LEU A 120 -8.04 10.24 -1.83
C LEU A 120 -7.70 11.02 -3.11
N HIS A 121 -8.24 10.62 -4.26
CA HIS A 121 -7.88 11.17 -5.56
C HIS A 121 -6.37 11.06 -5.87
N GLY A 122 -5.74 10.03 -5.34
CA GLY A 122 -4.32 9.72 -5.52
C GLY A 122 -4.09 8.52 -6.42
N ALA A 123 -2.88 8.43 -6.93
CA ALA A 123 -2.36 7.26 -7.61
C ALA A 123 -1.17 6.69 -6.83
N LEU A 124 -1.18 5.38 -6.61
CA LEU A 124 -0.07 4.66 -6.02
C LEU A 124 0.79 4.06 -7.14
N LEU A 125 2.05 4.45 -7.16
CA LEU A 125 3.06 3.87 -8.04
C LEU A 125 3.95 2.93 -7.20
N ARG A 126 3.78 1.63 -7.38
CA ARG A 126 4.47 0.58 -6.62
C ARG A 126 4.95 -0.51 -7.56
N ARG A 127 6.25 -0.84 -7.52
CA ARG A 127 6.86 -1.88 -8.36
C ARG A 127 6.94 -3.24 -7.70
N GLY A 128 6.81 -3.30 -6.37
CA GLY A 128 6.89 -4.56 -5.64
C GLY A 128 6.54 -4.40 -4.18
N THR A 129 6.40 -5.52 -3.51
CA THR A 129 6.06 -5.64 -2.10
C THR A 129 7.07 -6.52 -1.36
N CYS A 130 7.04 -6.53 -0.04
CA CYS A 130 7.82 -7.47 0.77
C CYS A 130 7.44 -8.94 0.48
N GLY A 131 6.28 -9.17 -0.13
CA GLY A 131 5.83 -10.50 -0.52
C GLY A 131 6.54 -11.04 -1.76
N ASN A 132 6.81 -10.21 -2.76
CA ASN A 132 7.33 -10.64 -4.07
C ASN A 132 8.66 -9.99 -4.48
N ALA A 133 9.08 -8.87 -3.86
CA ALA A 133 10.27 -8.12 -4.26
C ALA A 133 11.20 -7.74 -3.11
N GLY A 134 11.05 -8.39 -1.94
CA GLY A 134 11.89 -8.16 -0.77
C GLY A 134 11.65 -6.82 -0.04
N ARG A 135 10.99 -5.85 -0.68
CA ARG A 135 10.57 -4.58 -0.06
C ARG A 135 9.32 -4.02 -0.73
N CYS A 136 8.51 -3.32 0.05
CA CYS A 136 7.43 -2.52 -0.53
C CYS A 136 7.98 -1.13 -0.86
N ASN A 137 7.86 -0.69 -2.08
CA ASN A 137 8.23 0.66 -2.49
C ASN A 137 6.99 1.44 -2.93
N TYR A 138 6.78 2.59 -2.32
CA TYR A 138 5.62 3.42 -2.53
C TYR A 138 6.02 4.79 -3.06
N CYS A 139 5.34 5.22 -4.13
CA CYS A 139 5.35 6.59 -4.58
C CYS A 139 3.90 7.02 -4.78
N VAL A 140 3.43 7.93 -3.93
CA VAL A 140 2.07 8.46 -3.98
C VAL A 140 2.10 9.82 -4.66
N VAL A 141 1.23 9.99 -5.64
CA VAL A 141 1.01 11.24 -6.39
C VAL A 141 -0.49 11.49 -6.53
N GLY A 142 -0.89 12.69 -6.91
CA GLY A 142 -2.28 12.94 -7.32
C GLY A 142 -2.64 12.15 -8.59
N SER A 143 -3.90 11.74 -8.74
CA SER A 143 -4.35 10.97 -9.92
C SER A 143 -4.21 11.75 -11.24
N GLU A 144 -4.24 13.07 -11.18
CA GLU A 144 -4.04 13.97 -12.35
C GLU A 144 -2.56 14.28 -12.63
N ASN A 145 -1.65 13.84 -11.78
CA ASN A 145 -0.21 14.06 -11.93
C ASN A 145 0.29 13.39 -13.22
N SER A 146 1.20 14.05 -13.94
CA SER A 146 1.81 13.49 -15.16
C SER A 146 2.48 12.13 -14.90
N MET A 147 3.10 11.96 -13.74
CA MET A 147 3.69 10.66 -13.36
C MET A 147 2.64 9.55 -13.29
N ALA A 148 1.43 9.82 -12.80
CA ALA A 148 0.37 8.81 -12.73
C ALA A 148 0.00 8.29 -14.13
N LYS A 149 0.01 9.19 -15.13
CA LYS A 149 -0.34 8.88 -16.52
C LYS A 149 0.75 8.09 -17.27
N GLU A 150 1.95 8.00 -16.72
CA GLU A 150 3.06 7.21 -17.29
C GLU A 150 3.03 5.75 -16.87
N TYR A 151 2.12 5.36 -15.98
CA TYR A 151 2.06 4.02 -15.43
C TYR A 151 0.67 3.41 -15.57
N GLU A 152 0.64 2.12 -15.83
CA GLU A 152 -0.54 1.27 -15.74
C GLU A 152 -0.46 0.36 -14.52
N ILE A 153 -1.60 -0.06 -14.00
CA ILE A 153 -1.66 -1.06 -12.93
C ILE A 153 -1.84 -2.42 -13.58
N ILE A 154 -0.92 -3.33 -13.28
CA ILE A 154 -0.96 -4.72 -13.74
C ILE A 154 -1.14 -5.65 -12.54
N LYS A 155 -1.78 -6.81 -12.80
CA LYS A 155 -1.84 -7.92 -11.84
C LYS A 155 -0.76 -8.92 -12.22
N GLU A 156 0.16 -9.19 -11.29
CA GLU A 156 1.21 -10.19 -11.44
C GLU A 156 0.66 -11.60 -11.16
N GLU A 157 1.40 -12.64 -11.59
CA GLU A 157 0.99 -14.06 -11.43
C GLU A 157 0.66 -14.42 -9.98
N ALA A 158 1.39 -13.89 -9.01
CA ALA A 158 1.15 -14.10 -7.59
C ALA A 158 -0.05 -13.29 -7.03
N GLY A 159 -0.82 -12.60 -7.89
CA GLY A 159 -1.99 -11.81 -7.52
C GLY A 159 -1.69 -10.40 -6.99
N PHE A 160 -0.44 -10.00 -6.84
CA PHE A 160 -0.06 -8.64 -6.44
C PHE A 160 -0.32 -7.64 -7.55
N LEU A 161 -0.84 -6.46 -7.19
CA LEU A 161 -0.87 -5.32 -8.10
C LEU A 161 0.49 -4.61 -8.10
N ALA A 162 0.95 -4.24 -9.28
CA ALA A 162 2.17 -3.47 -9.49
C ALA A 162 1.93 -2.35 -10.51
N SER A 163 2.71 -1.28 -10.43
CA SER A 163 2.67 -0.19 -11.41
C SER A 163 3.82 -0.39 -12.40
N ARG A 164 3.48 -0.61 -13.66
CA ARG A 164 4.41 -0.74 -14.79
C ARG A 164 4.42 0.54 -15.61
N LYS A 165 5.62 1.00 -15.98
CA LYS A 165 5.73 2.15 -16.87
C LYS A 165 5.23 1.77 -18.27
N ILE A 166 4.37 2.60 -18.84
CA ILE A 166 3.85 2.42 -20.21
C ILE A 166 5.02 2.67 -21.17
N GLU A 167 5.34 1.67 -21.98
CA GLU A 167 6.29 1.82 -23.07
C GLU A 167 5.64 2.64 -24.19
N LYS A 168 6.35 3.69 -24.63
CA LYS A 168 5.87 4.56 -25.73
C LYS A 168 6.47 4.09 -27.03
#